data_2c1916f5512869e02c42c5b42090011e
#
_entry.id   2c1916f5512869e02c42c5b42090011e
#
_cell.length_a   1.000
_cell.length_b   1.000
_cell.length_c   1.000
_cell.angle_alpha   90.00
_cell.angle_beta   90.00
_cell.angle_gamma   90.00
#
_symmetry.space_group_name_H-M   'P 1'
#
loop_
_entity.id
_entity.type
_entity.pdbx_description
1 polymer ?
#
loop_
_entity_poly.entity_id
_entity_poly.type
_entity_poly.pdbx_seq_one_letter_code
_entity_poly.pdbx_strand_id
1 'polypeptide(L)'
;DPISNMKDTFVIDSTFSKFQNQIKSYKFDKITVLMLFPIIVILVFTVLDYFLYNFIHPFFSFLLGLIALLYCLKPSEFNQKLENLKFSIENNTDLDESSRFEYILFVEKNDGPLSIISNIFYNSIRNIFSVIFVFLLLGPSGCLAYVILDNYIYSDKIKVDQKSKKFIKLVISLIEYLPIRICAFTFAVVANFEVCMNKWRSLKGQKEFYTSNINLINSVGIASFDSEDGVKEDNENERIIYAQSIISRSLLAWLSIIGF
;
A
#
# COMPACT_ATOMS: atom_id res chain seq x y z
N ASP A 1 -13.17 4.79 -20.84
CA ASP A 1 -12.95 6.16 -20.35
C ASP A 1 -11.51 6.57 -20.63
N PRO A 2 -11.22 7.58 -21.48
CA PRO A 2 -9.83 7.95 -21.85
C PRO A 2 -9.02 8.52 -20.67
N ILE A 3 -9.64 8.83 -19.55
CA ILE A 3 -8.99 9.37 -18.35
C ILE A 3 -8.39 8.24 -17.48
N SER A 4 -8.92 7.03 -17.55
CA SER A 4 -8.40 5.88 -16.77
C SER A 4 -7.06 5.34 -17.30
N ASN A 5 -6.66 5.70 -18.51
CA ASN A 5 -5.41 5.30 -19.13
C ASN A 5 -4.24 6.29 -18.93
N MET A 6 -4.46 7.42 -18.28
CA MET A 6 -3.36 8.26 -17.80
C MET A 6 -2.80 7.61 -16.52
N LYS A 7 -1.93 6.64 -16.72
CA LYS A 7 -1.18 5.95 -15.67
C LYS A 7 -0.40 6.97 -14.86
N ASP A 8 -0.91 7.30 -13.69
CA ASP A 8 -0.27 8.26 -12.77
C ASP A 8 1.13 7.84 -12.33
N THR A 9 1.44 6.52 -12.39
CA THR A 9 2.82 6.02 -12.28
C THR A 9 3.74 6.56 -13.37
N PHE A 10 3.21 6.98 -14.54
CA PHE A 10 4.02 7.47 -15.65
C PHE A 10 4.81 8.74 -15.30
N VAL A 11 4.26 9.63 -14.48
CA VAL A 11 4.95 10.88 -14.12
C VAL A 11 6.13 10.60 -13.18
N ILE A 12 5.94 9.77 -12.15
CA ILE A 12 7.03 9.39 -11.23
C ILE A 12 8.08 8.56 -11.98
N ASP A 13 7.66 7.57 -12.77
CA ASP A 13 8.55 6.69 -13.53
C ASP A 13 9.36 7.46 -14.58
N SER A 14 8.74 8.42 -15.30
CA SER A 14 9.41 9.24 -16.31
C SER A 14 10.38 10.24 -15.69
N THR A 15 10.01 10.87 -14.57
CA THR A 15 10.89 11.79 -13.84
C THR A 15 12.06 11.05 -13.21
N PHE A 16 11.82 9.86 -12.65
CA PHE A 16 12.87 9.02 -12.09
C PHE A 16 13.84 8.54 -13.18
N SER A 17 13.38 8.11 -14.34
CA SER A 17 14.25 7.68 -15.45
C SER A 17 15.12 8.80 -15.98
N LYS A 18 14.59 10.03 -16.09
CA LYS A 18 15.36 11.23 -16.44
C LYS A 18 16.41 11.56 -15.39
N PHE A 19 16.04 11.52 -14.11
CA PHE A 19 16.93 11.73 -12.98
C PHE A 19 18.08 10.70 -12.97
N GLN A 20 17.75 9.42 -13.14
CA GLN A 20 18.74 8.35 -13.18
C GLN A 20 19.73 8.53 -14.35
N ASN A 21 19.26 8.99 -15.52
CA ASN A 21 20.13 9.26 -16.67
C ASN A 21 21.07 10.46 -16.44
N GLN A 22 20.62 11.50 -15.73
CA GLN A 22 21.47 12.64 -15.38
C GLN A 22 22.56 12.29 -14.36
N ILE A 23 22.24 11.40 -13.39
CA ILE A 23 23.20 11.02 -12.33
C ILE A 23 24.15 9.90 -12.75
N LYS A 24 23.89 9.18 -13.85
CA LYS A 24 24.81 8.14 -14.36
C LYS A 24 26.24 8.63 -14.60
N SER A 25 26.44 9.94 -14.80
CA SER A 25 27.78 10.52 -14.94
C SER A 25 28.55 10.63 -13.61
N TYR A 26 27.87 10.53 -12.48
CA TYR A 26 28.47 10.56 -11.14
C TYR A 26 28.60 9.12 -10.62
N LYS A 27 29.79 8.77 -10.07
CA LYS A 27 30.09 7.44 -9.48
C LYS A 27 29.42 7.23 -8.12
N PHE A 28 28.11 7.46 -8.02
CA PHE A 28 27.37 7.16 -6.78
C PHE A 28 26.94 5.68 -6.73
N ASP A 29 26.90 5.14 -5.51
CA ASP A 29 26.37 3.80 -5.28
C ASP A 29 24.87 3.77 -5.63
N LYS A 30 24.39 2.68 -6.24
CA LYS A 30 23.00 2.56 -6.72
C LYS A 30 21.98 2.83 -5.63
N ILE A 31 22.24 2.37 -4.39
CA ILE A 31 21.37 2.61 -3.24
C ILE A 31 21.28 4.12 -2.95
N THR A 32 22.42 4.82 -2.99
CA THR A 32 22.45 6.27 -2.75
C THR A 32 21.62 7.04 -3.76
N VAL A 33 21.69 6.67 -5.05
CA VAL A 33 20.89 7.31 -6.12
C VAL A 33 19.39 7.06 -5.89
N LEU A 34 19.00 5.82 -5.52
CA LEU A 34 17.62 5.47 -5.24
C LEU A 34 17.04 6.23 -4.03
N MET A 35 17.84 6.44 -2.99
CA MET A 35 17.42 7.19 -1.80
C MET A 35 17.44 8.72 -2.02
N LEU A 36 18.31 9.22 -2.88
CA LEU A 36 18.45 10.64 -3.13
C LEU A 36 17.22 11.22 -3.81
N PHE A 37 16.56 10.48 -4.70
CA PHE A 37 15.36 10.96 -5.39
C PHE A 37 14.17 11.24 -4.44
N PRO A 38 13.72 10.33 -3.55
CA PRO A 38 12.67 10.66 -2.58
C PRO A 38 13.07 11.78 -1.63
N ILE A 39 14.36 11.90 -1.24
CA ILE A 39 14.85 13.00 -0.41
C ILE A 39 14.69 14.35 -1.14
N ILE A 40 15.06 14.42 -2.42
CA ILE A 40 14.87 15.63 -3.23
C ILE A 40 13.38 15.98 -3.33
N VAL A 41 12.51 14.99 -3.55
CA VAL A 41 11.06 15.21 -3.62
C VAL A 41 10.53 15.76 -2.29
N ILE A 42 10.97 15.21 -1.16
CA ILE A 42 10.61 15.75 0.17
C ILE A 42 11.03 17.23 0.27
N LEU A 43 12.28 17.52 -0.08
CA LEU A 43 12.82 18.87 0.02
C LEU A 43 12.04 19.86 -0.86
N VAL A 44 11.84 19.53 -2.12
CA VAL A 44 11.11 20.40 -3.08
C VAL A 44 9.68 20.63 -2.61
N PHE A 45 8.97 19.57 -2.18
CA PHE A 45 7.60 19.69 -1.70
C PHE A 45 7.49 20.50 -0.40
N THR A 46 8.42 20.30 0.53
CA THR A 46 8.44 21.05 1.79
C THR A 46 8.72 22.53 1.54
N VAL A 47 9.65 22.86 0.63
CA VAL A 47 9.93 24.27 0.25
C VAL A 47 8.71 24.89 -0.44
N LEU A 48 8.06 24.16 -1.34
CA LEU A 48 6.86 24.63 -2.03
C LEU A 48 5.71 24.88 -1.06
N ASP A 49 5.47 23.94 -0.14
CA ASP A 49 4.44 24.05 0.90
C ASP A 49 4.69 25.23 1.81
N TYR A 50 5.94 25.42 2.27
CA TYR A 50 6.35 26.58 3.07
C TYR A 50 6.13 27.91 2.33
N PHE A 51 6.46 27.95 1.03
CA PHE A 51 6.25 29.14 0.20
C PHE A 51 4.76 29.46 0.04
N LEU A 52 3.92 28.48 -0.27
CA LEU A 52 2.48 28.65 -0.39
C LEU A 52 1.85 29.13 0.92
N TYR A 53 2.25 28.54 2.04
CA TYR A 53 1.73 28.87 3.36
C TYR A 53 2.06 30.31 3.77
N ASN A 54 3.31 30.75 3.59
CA ASN A 54 3.78 32.04 4.10
C ASN A 54 3.59 33.22 3.14
N PHE A 55 3.70 32.98 1.82
CA PHE A 55 3.72 34.06 0.82
C PHE A 55 2.43 34.21 0.03
N ILE A 56 1.61 33.17 -0.06
CA ILE A 56 0.35 33.20 -0.81
C ILE A 56 -0.82 33.17 0.17
N HIS A 57 -1.22 31.98 0.60
CA HIS A 57 -2.27 31.79 1.60
C HIS A 57 -2.28 30.34 2.10
N PRO A 58 -2.51 30.06 3.39
CA PRO A 58 -2.57 28.69 3.95
C PRO A 58 -3.54 27.75 3.23
N PHE A 59 -4.60 28.30 2.64
CA PHE A 59 -5.57 27.51 1.85
C PHE A 59 -4.92 26.78 0.66
N PHE A 60 -3.96 27.40 -0.03
CA PHE A 60 -3.27 26.77 -1.16
C PHE A 60 -2.32 25.66 -0.71
N SER A 61 -1.68 25.82 0.45
CA SER A 61 -0.89 24.75 1.08
C SER A 61 -1.79 23.55 1.42
N PHE A 62 -2.95 23.79 2.03
CA PHE A 62 -3.93 22.74 2.30
C PHE A 62 -4.41 22.03 1.00
N LEU A 63 -4.71 22.81 -0.04
CA LEU A 63 -5.14 22.26 -1.33
C LEU A 63 -4.05 21.40 -1.98
N LEU A 64 -2.79 21.87 -1.94
CA LEU A 64 -1.63 21.10 -2.41
C LEU A 64 -1.50 19.76 -1.64
N GLY A 65 -1.66 19.81 -0.32
CA GLY A 65 -1.65 18.62 0.54
C GLY A 65 -2.74 17.62 0.17
N LEU A 66 -3.97 18.11 -0.06
CA LEU A 66 -5.09 17.28 -0.46
C LEU A 66 -4.88 16.63 -1.84
N ILE A 67 -4.37 17.39 -2.81
CA ILE A 67 -4.03 16.87 -4.15
C ILE A 67 -2.95 15.78 -4.03
N ALA A 68 -1.91 16.02 -3.25
CA ALA A 68 -0.85 15.04 -3.02
C ALA A 68 -1.39 13.76 -2.37
N LEU A 69 -2.28 13.87 -1.38
CA LEU A 69 -2.92 12.72 -0.75
C LEU A 69 -3.77 11.92 -1.74
N LEU A 70 -4.63 12.57 -2.52
CA LEU A 70 -5.47 11.91 -3.53
C LEU A 70 -4.62 11.22 -4.60
N TYR A 71 -3.52 11.85 -5.01
CA TYR A 71 -2.56 11.25 -5.94
C TYR A 71 -1.91 9.98 -5.37
N CYS A 72 -1.53 10.00 -4.08
CA CYS A 72 -0.91 8.87 -3.40
C CYS A 72 -1.86 7.70 -3.13
N LEU A 73 -3.12 7.96 -2.82
CA LEU A 73 -4.12 6.93 -2.47
C LEU A 73 -4.54 6.05 -3.66
N LYS A 74 -4.52 6.57 -4.91
CA LYS A 74 -4.93 5.85 -6.13
C LYS A 74 -6.19 4.97 -5.95
N PRO A 75 -7.29 5.50 -5.42
CA PRO A 75 -8.45 4.68 -5.04
C PRO A 75 -9.10 3.97 -6.24
N SER A 76 -9.06 4.59 -7.41
CA SER A 76 -9.61 4.02 -8.65
C SER A 76 -8.87 2.76 -9.10
N GLU A 77 -7.55 2.73 -8.97
CA GLU A 77 -6.73 1.60 -9.41
C GLU A 77 -6.95 0.35 -8.56
N PHE A 78 -7.06 0.52 -7.24
CA PHE A 78 -7.35 -0.58 -6.33
C PHE A 78 -8.74 -1.18 -6.55
N ASN A 79 -9.78 -0.34 -6.64
CA ASN A 79 -11.15 -0.78 -6.87
C ASN A 79 -11.32 -1.45 -8.24
N GLN A 80 -10.72 -0.88 -9.29
CA GLN A 80 -10.79 -1.45 -10.64
C GLN A 80 -10.13 -2.84 -10.72
N LYS A 81 -8.99 -3.03 -10.04
CA LYS A 81 -8.35 -4.35 -9.95
C LYS A 81 -9.24 -5.37 -9.24
N LEU A 82 -9.92 -4.97 -8.18
CA LEU A 82 -10.85 -5.83 -7.45
C LEU A 82 -12.10 -6.18 -8.27
N GLU A 83 -12.68 -5.22 -8.99
CA GLU A 83 -13.83 -5.47 -9.88
C GLU A 83 -13.45 -6.40 -11.03
N ASN A 84 -12.30 -6.20 -11.65
CA ASN A 84 -11.80 -7.09 -12.70
C ASN A 84 -11.57 -8.51 -12.18
N LEU A 85 -11.09 -8.66 -10.95
CA LEU A 85 -10.94 -9.97 -10.32
C LEU A 85 -12.30 -10.65 -10.11
N LYS A 86 -13.29 -9.95 -9.57
CA LYS A 86 -14.64 -10.49 -9.39
C LYS A 86 -15.24 -10.95 -10.72
N PHE A 87 -15.14 -10.09 -11.75
CA PHE A 87 -15.65 -10.39 -13.08
C PHE A 87 -15.01 -11.66 -13.68
N SER A 88 -13.70 -11.83 -13.48
CA SER A 88 -13.00 -13.02 -14.01
C SER A 88 -13.35 -14.30 -13.24
N ILE A 89 -13.61 -14.21 -11.94
CA ILE A 89 -14.07 -15.37 -11.15
C ILE A 89 -15.51 -15.75 -11.53
N GLU A 90 -16.41 -14.76 -11.71
CA GLU A 90 -17.80 -15.01 -12.09
C GLU A 90 -17.95 -15.66 -13.48
N ASN A 91 -17.09 -15.29 -14.43
CA ASN A 91 -17.17 -15.80 -15.78
C ASN A 91 -16.39 -17.09 -16.01
N ASN A 92 -15.80 -17.71 -14.98
CA ASN A 92 -14.95 -18.88 -15.08
C ASN A 92 -13.93 -18.77 -16.25
N THR A 93 -13.50 -17.56 -16.54
CA THR A 93 -12.43 -17.38 -17.51
C THR A 93 -11.19 -17.97 -16.89
N ASP A 94 -10.62 -19.01 -17.56
CA ASP A 94 -9.35 -19.65 -17.20
C ASP A 94 -8.25 -18.59 -17.17
N LEU A 95 -8.25 -17.79 -16.12
CA LEU A 95 -7.09 -17.03 -15.75
C LEU A 95 -6.13 -18.05 -15.15
N ASP A 96 -5.06 -18.31 -15.85
CA ASP A 96 -3.89 -18.97 -15.32
C ASP A 96 -3.68 -18.51 -13.87
N GLU A 97 -3.43 -19.41 -12.93
CA GLU A 97 -3.23 -19.05 -11.52
C GLU A 97 -2.22 -17.89 -11.37
N SER A 98 -1.24 -17.84 -12.28
CA SER A 98 -0.29 -16.71 -12.38
C SER A 98 -0.98 -15.39 -12.71
N SER A 99 -1.99 -15.37 -13.57
CA SER A 99 -2.72 -14.13 -13.97
C SER A 99 -3.72 -13.68 -12.91
N ARG A 100 -4.37 -14.61 -12.21
CA ARG A 100 -5.16 -14.27 -11.00
C ARG A 100 -4.31 -13.59 -9.95
N PHE A 101 -3.08 -14.02 -9.81
CA PHE A 101 -2.11 -13.46 -8.89
C PHE A 101 -1.53 -12.12 -9.42
N GLU A 102 -1.31 -11.95 -10.70
CA GLU A 102 -0.72 -10.75 -11.29
C GLU A 102 -1.62 -9.50 -11.17
N TYR A 103 -2.94 -9.67 -11.18
CA TYR A 103 -3.91 -8.58 -11.03
C TYR A 103 -3.96 -7.97 -9.60
N ILE A 104 -3.66 -8.75 -8.56
CA ILE A 104 -3.69 -8.28 -7.15
C ILE A 104 -2.29 -8.29 -6.54
N LEU A 105 -1.38 -9.08 -7.09
CA LEU A 105 -0.11 -9.43 -6.50
C LEU A 105 1.06 -8.68 -7.11
N PHE A 106 1.61 -7.81 -6.32
CA PHE A 106 3.02 -7.46 -6.37
C PHE A 106 3.81 -8.10 -5.21
N VAL A 107 3.45 -9.30 -4.77
CA VAL A 107 4.26 -10.07 -3.83
C VAL A 107 5.17 -11.00 -4.62
N GLU A 108 6.47 -10.98 -4.32
CA GLU A 108 7.44 -11.84 -5.01
C GLU A 108 7.03 -13.31 -4.92
N LYS A 109 7.15 -14.04 -6.03
CA LYS A 109 6.90 -15.49 -6.16
C LYS A 109 7.59 -16.37 -5.11
N ASN A 110 8.49 -15.80 -4.31
CA ASN A 110 9.32 -16.55 -3.34
C ASN A 110 8.70 -16.70 -1.94
N ASP A 111 7.58 -16.02 -1.64
CA ASP A 111 6.99 -16.01 -0.29
C ASP A 111 5.81 -16.99 -0.12
N GLY A 112 5.64 -17.93 -1.06
CA GLY A 112 4.55 -18.89 -1.07
C GLY A 112 3.21 -18.30 -1.57
N PRO A 113 2.22 -19.13 -1.90
CA PRO A 113 0.92 -18.65 -2.38
C PRO A 113 0.15 -18.03 -1.22
N LEU A 114 0.32 -16.73 -1.01
CA LEU A 114 -0.62 -15.98 -0.19
C LEU A 114 -2.00 -16.14 -0.83
N SER A 115 -3.01 -16.46 -0.04
CA SER A 115 -4.38 -16.54 -0.56
C SER A 115 -4.77 -15.17 -1.15
N ILE A 116 -5.66 -15.15 -2.14
CA ILE A 116 -6.19 -13.93 -2.77
C ILE A 116 -6.62 -12.93 -1.69
N ILE A 117 -7.27 -13.42 -0.65
CA ILE A 117 -7.76 -12.63 0.48
C ILE A 117 -6.63 -11.95 1.26
N SER A 118 -5.55 -12.68 1.55
CA SER A 118 -4.37 -12.13 2.23
C SER A 118 -3.77 -10.97 1.45
N ASN A 119 -3.76 -11.09 0.13
CA ASN A 119 -3.24 -10.06 -0.76
C ASN A 119 -4.16 -8.82 -0.80
N ILE A 120 -5.48 -9.01 -0.77
CA ILE A 120 -6.43 -7.91 -0.68
C ILE A 120 -6.19 -7.12 0.60
N PHE A 121 -6.06 -7.78 1.75
CA PHE A 121 -5.76 -7.10 3.00
C PHE A 121 -4.42 -6.38 2.98
N TYR A 122 -3.34 -7.05 2.55
CA TYR A 122 -2.02 -6.42 2.51
C TYR A 122 -1.97 -5.23 1.54
N ASN A 123 -2.54 -5.36 0.34
CA ASN A 123 -2.60 -4.27 -0.62
C ASN A 123 -3.46 -3.09 -0.14
N SER A 124 -4.56 -3.35 0.58
CA SER A 124 -5.37 -2.27 1.16
C SER A 124 -4.58 -1.47 2.20
N ILE A 125 -3.79 -2.16 3.04
CA ILE A 125 -2.95 -1.48 4.02
C ILE A 125 -1.89 -0.64 3.32
N ARG A 126 -1.18 -1.20 2.38
CA ARG A 126 -0.11 -0.53 1.66
C ARG A 126 -0.60 0.69 0.88
N ASN A 127 -1.70 0.56 0.14
CA ASN A 127 -2.19 1.60 -0.76
C ASN A 127 -3.13 2.62 -0.10
N ILE A 128 -3.72 2.29 1.05
CA ILE A 128 -4.69 3.17 1.71
C ILE A 128 -4.22 3.54 3.11
N PHE A 129 -4.15 2.59 4.02
CA PHE A 129 -3.92 2.86 5.45
C PHE A 129 -2.51 3.42 5.73
N SER A 130 -1.47 2.83 5.11
CA SER A 130 -0.09 3.33 5.29
C SER A 130 0.09 4.71 4.65
N VAL A 131 -0.55 4.97 3.51
CA VAL A 131 -0.54 6.27 2.85
C VAL A 131 -1.17 7.34 3.75
N ILE A 132 -2.38 7.07 4.29
CA ILE A 132 -3.05 7.99 5.23
C ILE A 132 -2.20 8.20 6.48
N PHE A 133 -1.65 7.14 7.05
CA PHE A 133 -0.82 7.21 8.25
C PHE A 133 0.45 8.05 8.05
N VAL A 134 1.17 7.82 6.94
CA VAL A 134 2.37 8.59 6.59
C VAL A 134 2.02 10.05 6.32
N PHE A 135 0.89 10.30 5.65
CA PHE A 135 0.39 11.66 5.43
C PHE A 135 0.12 12.40 6.75
N LEU A 136 -0.50 11.74 7.73
CA LEU A 136 -0.78 12.33 9.03
C LEU A 136 0.48 12.64 9.84
N LEU A 137 1.51 11.79 9.74
CA LEU A 137 2.76 11.96 10.50
C LEU A 137 3.77 12.89 9.83
N LEU A 138 3.95 12.75 8.51
CA LEU A 138 5.02 13.39 7.75
C LEU A 138 4.50 14.39 6.71
N GLY A 139 3.18 14.56 6.63
CA GLY A 139 2.56 15.44 5.65
C GLY A 139 2.63 14.94 4.20
N PRO A 140 2.30 15.83 3.23
CA PRO A 140 2.24 15.49 1.81
C PRO A 140 3.58 15.01 1.24
N SER A 141 4.68 15.62 1.66
CA SER A 141 6.04 15.29 1.22
C SER A 141 6.45 13.86 1.63
N GLY A 142 6.13 13.47 2.87
CA GLY A 142 6.37 12.11 3.37
C GLY A 142 5.54 11.07 2.64
N CYS A 143 4.27 11.37 2.37
CA CYS A 143 3.37 10.52 1.61
C CYS A 143 3.91 10.23 0.19
N LEU A 144 4.37 11.25 -0.54
CA LEU A 144 4.98 11.09 -1.85
C LEU A 144 6.26 10.24 -1.80
N ALA A 145 7.11 10.46 -0.80
CA ALA A 145 8.33 9.67 -0.64
C ALA A 145 8.02 8.20 -0.36
N TYR A 146 7.01 7.90 0.45
CA TYR A 146 6.56 6.54 0.69
C TYR A 146 6.11 5.84 -0.61
N VAL A 147 5.27 6.50 -1.41
CA VAL A 147 4.79 5.95 -2.69
C VAL A 147 5.93 5.74 -3.69
N ILE A 148 6.95 6.61 -3.71
CA ILE A 148 8.14 6.44 -4.55
C ILE A 148 8.92 5.18 -4.11
N LEU A 149 9.15 5.00 -2.81
CA LEU A 149 9.84 3.82 -2.29
C LEU A 149 9.05 2.53 -2.57
N ASP A 150 7.74 2.57 -2.45
CA ASP A 150 6.84 1.47 -2.76
C ASP A 150 6.93 1.08 -4.25
N ASN A 151 6.92 2.05 -5.15
CA ASN A 151 7.08 1.82 -6.58
C ASN A 151 8.44 1.19 -6.94
N TYR A 152 9.51 1.45 -6.20
CA TYR A 152 10.81 0.79 -6.43
C TYR A 152 10.78 -0.72 -6.19
N ILE A 153 9.91 -1.18 -5.33
CA ILE A 153 9.79 -2.62 -5.02
C ILE A 153 8.87 -3.30 -6.02
N TYR A 154 7.74 -2.67 -6.33
CA TYR A 154 6.59 -3.31 -6.96
C TYR A 154 6.34 -2.87 -8.41
N SER A 155 7.05 -1.87 -8.93
CA SER A 155 6.93 -1.48 -10.34
C SER A 155 7.89 -2.29 -11.20
N ASP A 156 7.37 -2.96 -12.23
CA ASP A 156 8.17 -3.68 -13.22
C ASP A 156 8.98 -2.75 -14.14
N LYS A 157 8.61 -1.47 -14.17
CA LYS A 157 9.27 -0.47 -15.03
C LYS A 157 10.61 -0.01 -14.47
N ILE A 158 10.81 -0.11 -13.15
CA ILE A 158 12.03 0.35 -12.48
C ILE A 158 12.90 -0.85 -12.14
N LYS A 159 14.02 -1.00 -12.87
CA LYS A 159 14.99 -2.07 -12.61
C LYS A 159 15.87 -1.74 -11.40
N VAL A 160 15.52 -2.30 -10.25
CA VAL A 160 16.29 -2.20 -9.00
C VAL A 160 17.05 -3.50 -8.78
N ASP A 161 18.34 -3.41 -8.41
CA ASP A 161 19.12 -4.59 -8.07
C ASP A 161 18.67 -5.22 -6.73
N GLN A 162 18.90 -6.50 -6.56
CA GLN A 162 18.44 -7.29 -5.40
C GLN A 162 18.90 -6.73 -4.05
N LYS A 163 20.13 -6.19 -3.98
CA LYS A 163 20.68 -5.62 -2.74
C LYS A 163 19.91 -4.35 -2.34
N SER A 164 19.70 -3.45 -3.30
CA SER A 164 18.93 -2.23 -3.10
C SER A 164 17.47 -2.54 -2.77
N LYS A 165 16.87 -3.53 -3.44
CA LYS A 165 15.49 -3.96 -3.19
C LYS A 165 15.30 -4.47 -1.76
N LYS A 166 16.25 -5.28 -1.24
CA LYS A 166 16.22 -5.73 0.16
C LYS A 166 16.29 -4.57 1.16
N PHE A 167 17.15 -3.58 0.89
CA PHE A 167 17.26 -2.40 1.75
C PHE A 167 15.98 -1.57 1.76
N ILE A 168 15.39 -1.31 0.57
CA ILE A 168 14.14 -0.56 0.45
C ILE A 168 12.99 -1.30 1.12
N LYS A 169 12.91 -2.64 0.95
CA LYS A 169 11.91 -3.47 1.68
C LYS A 169 12.03 -3.32 3.19
N LEU A 170 13.24 -3.27 3.73
CA LEU A 170 13.44 -3.05 5.16
C LEU A 170 12.95 -1.66 5.58
N VAL A 171 13.25 -0.61 4.82
CA VAL A 171 12.80 0.76 5.10
C VAL A 171 11.27 0.82 5.09
N ILE A 172 10.62 0.28 4.05
CA ILE A 172 9.16 0.25 3.95
C ILE A 172 8.55 -0.55 5.09
N SER A 173 9.09 -1.74 5.42
CA SER A 173 8.56 -2.56 6.50
C SER A 173 8.67 -1.91 7.88
N LEU A 174 9.64 -1.02 8.07
CA LEU A 174 9.74 -0.18 9.28
C LEU A 174 8.67 0.92 9.29
N ILE A 175 8.44 1.58 8.15
CA ILE A 175 7.38 2.60 8.01
C ILE A 175 6.00 1.97 8.23
N GLU A 176 5.75 0.81 7.65
CA GLU A 176 4.48 0.07 7.74
C GLU A 176 4.29 -0.64 9.09
N TYR A 177 5.31 -0.73 9.92
CA TYR A 177 5.26 -1.48 11.18
C TYR A 177 4.10 -1.02 12.08
N LEU A 178 3.92 0.27 12.25
CA LEU A 178 2.88 0.84 13.09
C LEU A 178 1.50 0.81 12.41
N PRO A 179 1.33 1.30 11.16
CA PRO A 179 0.05 1.20 10.46
C PRO A 179 -0.52 -0.22 10.42
N ILE A 180 0.30 -1.23 10.14
CA ILE A 180 -0.15 -2.63 10.09
C ILE A 180 -0.72 -3.08 11.44
N ARG A 181 -0.10 -2.70 12.55
CA ARG A 181 -0.59 -3.07 13.89
C ARG A 181 -1.88 -2.37 14.25
N ILE A 182 -1.99 -1.09 13.90
CA ILE A 182 -3.25 -0.34 14.09
C ILE A 182 -4.35 -0.94 13.21
N CYS A 183 -4.06 -1.28 11.96
CA CYS A 183 -5.04 -1.94 11.07
C CYS A 183 -5.44 -3.32 11.58
N ALA A 184 -4.51 -4.16 12.02
CA ALA A 184 -4.81 -5.47 12.59
C ALA A 184 -5.72 -5.33 13.82
N PHE A 185 -5.46 -4.35 14.69
CA PHE A 185 -6.33 -4.04 15.81
C PHE A 185 -7.71 -3.55 15.34
N THR A 186 -7.77 -2.68 14.35
CA THR A 186 -9.04 -2.18 13.80
C THR A 186 -9.86 -3.32 13.16
N PHE A 187 -9.20 -4.23 12.43
CA PHE A 187 -9.87 -5.42 11.88
C PHE A 187 -10.45 -6.31 12.99
N ALA A 188 -9.71 -6.47 14.09
CA ALA A 188 -10.21 -7.20 15.24
C ALA A 188 -11.46 -6.54 15.84
N VAL A 189 -11.47 -5.22 15.99
CA VAL A 189 -12.62 -4.46 16.54
C VAL A 189 -13.84 -4.50 15.62
N VAL A 190 -13.60 -4.44 14.31
CA VAL A 190 -14.68 -4.37 13.30
C VAL A 190 -15.32 -5.74 13.02
N ALA A 191 -14.55 -6.84 13.20
CA ALA A 191 -15.00 -8.21 12.97
C ALA A 191 -15.27 -8.91 14.31
N ASN A 192 -14.39 -9.83 14.72
CA ASN A 192 -14.45 -10.51 16.02
C ASN A 192 -13.17 -10.31 16.80
N PHE A 193 -13.25 -9.51 17.85
CA PHE A 193 -12.11 -9.12 18.65
C PHE A 193 -11.39 -10.32 19.28
N GLU A 194 -12.12 -11.27 19.81
CA GLU A 194 -11.55 -12.39 20.55
C GLU A 194 -10.78 -13.33 19.62
N VAL A 195 -11.38 -13.74 18.51
CA VAL A 195 -10.77 -14.65 17.53
C VAL A 195 -9.52 -14.01 16.91
N CYS A 196 -9.63 -12.77 16.46
CA CYS A 196 -8.52 -12.03 15.87
C CYS A 196 -7.36 -11.80 16.84
N MET A 197 -7.65 -11.45 18.09
CA MET A 197 -6.62 -11.21 19.11
C MET A 197 -5.94 -12.50 19.59
N ASN A 198 -6.66 -13.61 19.64
CA ASN A 198 -6.06 -14.92 19.93
C ASN A 198 -5.09 -15.31 18.81
N LYS A 199 -5.48 -15.09 17.55
CA LYS A 199 -4.59 -15.33 16.39
C LYS A 199 -3.37 -14.42 16.42
N TRP A 200 -3.54 -13.13 16.73
CA TRP A 200 -2.41 -12.20 16.90
C TRP A 200 -1.43 -12.68 17.99
N ARG A 201 -1.94 -13.08 19.15
CA ARG A 201 -1.10 -13.57 20.26
C ARG A 201 -0.32 -14.83 19.91
N SER A 202 -0.85 -15.67 19.01
CA SER A 202 -0.16 -16.89 18.56
C SER A 202 1.05 -16.63 17.67
N LEU A 203 1.19 -15.44 17.08
CA LEU A 203 2.28 -15.07 16.17
C LEU A 203 3.58 -14.61 16.87
N LYS A 204 3.77 -14.92 18.15
CA LYS A 204 4.96 -14.53 18.91
C LYS A 204 6.22 -15.20 18.35
N GLY A 205 7.27 -14.40 18.10
CA GLY A 205 8.63 -14.91 17.89
C GLY A 205 9.19 -14.76 16.47
N GLN A 206 8.53 -14.07 15.56
CA GLN A 206 9.09 -13.81 14.22
C GLN A 206 10.18 -12.74 14.27
N LYS A 207 11.38 -13.07 13.71
CA LYS A 207 12.57 -12.22 13.80
C LYS A 207 12.66 -11.14 12.71
N GLU A 208 12.02 -11.33 11.57
CA GLU A 208 12.09 -10.40 10.42
C GLU A 208 10.86 -9.48 10.37
N PHE A 209 11.09 -8.17 10.30
CA PHE A 209 10.02 -7.16 10.26
C PHE A 209 9.07 -7.35 9.09
N TYR A 210 9.60 -7.61 7.88
CA TYR A 210 8.78 -7.77 6.68
C TYR A 210 7.85 -8.98 6.79
N THR A 211 8.40 -10.15 7.08
CA THR A 211 7.63 -11.39 7.26
C THR A 211 6.66 -11.29 8.42
N SER A 212 7.08 -10.64 9.53
CA SER A 212 6.23 -10.41 10.69
C SER A 212 5.02 -9.52 10.34
N ASN A 213 5.21 -8.48 9.54
CA ASN A 213 4.15 -7.56 9.12
C ASN A 213 3.10 -8.27 8.25
N ILE A 214 3.56 -9.01 7.23
CA ILE A 214 2.68 -9.76 6.33
C ILE A 214 1.91 -10.85 7.10
N ASN A 215 2.61 -11.64 7.91
CA ASN A 215 1.98 -12.73 8.64
C ASN A 215 0.96 -12.22 9.66
N LEU A 216 1.21 -11.08 10.29
CA LEU A 216 0.26 -10.49 11.22
C LEU A 216 -1.06 -10.14 10.51
N ILE A 217 -0.98 -9.37 9.42
CA ILE A 217 -2.19 -8.91 8.74
C ILE A 217 -2.96 -10.04 8.07
N ASN A 218 -2.23 -11.00 7.49
CA ASN A 218 -2.83 -12.17 6.88
C ASN A 218 -3.57 -13.03 7.93
N SER A 219 -2.90 -13.31 9.05
CA SER A 219 -3.48 -14.14 10.10
C SER A 219 -4.68 -13.50 10.77
N VAL A 220 -4.61 -12.19 11.05
CA VAL A 220 -5.74 -11.45 11.64
C VAL A 220 -6.85 -11.23 10.60
N GLY A 221 -6.49 -10.90 9.35
CA GLY A 221 -7.45 -10.75 8.26
C GLY A 221 -8.21 -12.04 7.97
N ILE A 222 -7.54 -13.19 7.92
CA ILE A 222 -8.20 -14.50 7.75
C ILE A 222 -9.05 -14.84 8.98
N ALA A 223 -8.54 -14.63 10.19
CA ALA A 223 -9.30 -14.89 11.42
C ALA A 223 -10.57 -14.05 11.55
N SER A 224 -10.66 -12.92 10.85
CA SER A 224 -11.89 -12.13 10.80
C SER A 224 -13.04 -12.82 10.08
N PHE A 225 -12.75 -13.80 9.20
CA PHE A 225 -13.76 -14.62 8.52
C PHE A 225 -14.31 -15.75 9.38
N ASP A 226 -13.49 -16.32 10.28
CA ASP A 226 -13.88 -17.44 11.14
C ASP A 226 -15.00 -17.05 12.13
N SER A 227 -15.37 -15.78 12.18
CA SER A 227 -16.34 -15.23 13.13
C SER A 227 -17.76 -15.11 12.58
N GLU A 228 -17.99 -15.32 11.29
CA GLU A 228 -19.33 -15.23 10.69
C GLU A 228 -19.80 -16.60 10.16
N ASP A 229 -20.89 -17.09 10.73
CA ASP A 229 -21.56 -18.37 10.39
C ASP A 229 -22.10 -18.45 8.94
N GLY A 230 -21.80 -17.48 8.06
CA GLY A 230 -22.40 -17.35 6.74
C GLY A 230 -21.43 -17.35 5.56
N VAL A 231 -20.13 -17.16 5.75
CA VAL A 231 -19.19 -17.14 4.63
C VAL A 231 -18.70 -18.55 4.34
N LYS A 232 -19.29 -19.18 3.31
CA LYS A 232 -18.89 -20.54 2.89
C LYS A 232 -17.45 -20.51 2.37
N GLU A 233 -16.62 -21.43 2.86
CA GLU A 233 -15.22 -21.57 2.42
C GLU A 233 -15.09 -21.78 0.90
N ASP A 234 -16.11 -22.32 0.24
CA ASP A 234 -16.11 -22.68 -1.17
C ASP A 234 -16.46 -21.53 -2.12
N ASN A 235 -16.89 -20.34 -1.62
CA ASN A 235 -17.29 -19.22 -2.47
C ASN A 235 -16.27 -18.05 -2.40
N GLU A 236 -15.31 -18.05 -3.34
CA GLU A 236 -14.28 -17.00 -3.40
C GLU A 236 -14.86 -15.59 -3.55
N ASN A 237 -15.96 -15.42 -4.29
CA ASN A 237 -16.60 -14.11 -4.47
C ASN A 237 -17.18 -13.57 -3.15
N GLU A 238 -17.86 -14.40 -2.38
CA GLU A 238 -18.38 -14.00 -1.06
C GLU A 238 -17.24 -13.59 -0.12
N ARG A 239 -16.13 -14.32 -0.14
CA ARG A 239 -14.94 -13.98 0.65
C ARG A 239 -14.32 -12.65 0.25
N ILE A 240 -14.25 -12.33 -1.04
CA ILE A 240 -13.76 -11.04 -1.53
C ILE A 240 -14.67 -9.90 -1.09
N ILE A 241 -15.99 -10.06 -1.22
CA ILE A 241 -16.98 -9.05 -0.80
C ILE A 241 -16.87 -8.81 0.71
N TYR A 242 -16.71 -9.87 1.49
CA TYR A 242 -16.55 -9.75 2.93
C TYR A 242 -15.24 -9.04 3.31
N ALA A 243 -14.11 -9.38 2.68
CA ALA A 243 -12.84 -8.66 2.86
C ALA A 243 -12.97 -7.16 2.57
N GLN A 244 -13.65 -6.80 1.47
CA GLN A 244 -13.94 -5.40 1.15
C GLN A 244 -14.80 -4.71 2.21
N SER A 245 -15.77 -5.42 2.77
CA SER A 245 -16.61 -4.89 3.86
C SER A 245 -15.79 -4.58 5.11
N ILE A 246 -14.87 -5.48 5.53
CA ILE A 246 -13.98 -5.26 6.66
C ILE A 246 -13.06 -4.05 6.39
N ILE A 247 -12.45 -3.98 5.21
CA ILE A 247 -11.58 -2.86 4.84
C ILE A 247 -12.35 -1.54 4.88
N SER A 248 -13.57 -1.49 4.32
CA SER A 248 -14.40 -0.29 4.28
C SER A 248 -14.83 0.16 5.68
N ARG A 249 -15.28 -0.77 6.54
CA ARG A 249 -15.64 -0.48 7.94
C ARG A 249 -14.42 0.03 8.73
N SER A 250 -13.26 -0.57 8.50
CA SER A 250 -12.00 -0.14 9.13
C SER A 250 -11.57 1.24 8.67
N LEU A 251 -11.74 1.55 7.39
CA LEU A 251 -11.46 2.89 6.85
C LEU A 251 -12.41 3.94 7.46
N LEU A 252 -13.70 3.63 7.59
CA LEU A 252 -14.66 4.51 8.25
C LEU A 252 -14.28 4.74 9.71
N ALA A 253 -13.83 3.71 10.43
CA ALA A 253 -13.35 3.85 11.81
C ALA A 253 -12.13 4.80 11.89
N TRP A 254 -11.16 4.66 10.97
CA TRP A 254 -10.01 5.57 10.92
C TRP A 254 -10.42 7.00 10.61
N LEU A 255 -11.28 7.21 9.60
CA LEU A 255 -11.76 8.55 9.24
C LEU A 255 -12.55 9.20 10.38
N SER A 256 -13.31 8.41 11.15
CA SER A 256 -14.01 8.92 12.32
C SER A 256 -13.06 9.38 13.43
N ILE A 257 -11.95 8.66 13.65
CA ILE A 257 -10.94 9.04 14.65
C ILE A 257 -10.13 10.28 14.19
N ILE A 258 -9.85 10.38 12.90
CA ILE A 258 -9.08 11.50 12.34
C ILE A 258 -9.92 12.78 12.27
N GLY A 259 -11.25 12.66 12.07
CA GLY A 259 -12.19 13.77 11.94
C GLY A 259 -12.62 14.41 13.28
N PHE A 260 -12.31 13.76 14.41
CA PHE A 260 -12.47 14.30 15.76
C PHE A 260 -11.18 14.92 16.27
#